data_3643716939df93225fb740bb0e05c1d3
#
_entry.id   3643716939df93225fb740bb0e05c1d3
#
_cell.length_a   1.000
_cell.length_b   1.000
_cell.length_c   1.000
_cell.angle_alpha   90.00
_cell.angle_beta   90.00
_cell.angle_gamma   90.00
#
_symmetry.space_group_name_H-M   'P 1'
#
loop_
_entity.id
_entity.type
_entity.pdbx_description
1 polymer ?
#
loop_
_entity_poly.entity_id
_entity_poly.type
_entity_poly.pdbx_seq_one_letter_code
_entity_poly.pdbx_strand_id
1 'polypeptide(L)'
;MHGYGKIILFGEHAVVYGYPALAAGISKGIGCEIVEASRPGFVLSVPHWGIEVAEHEESNLAEALRIIVRGFPKTSGGCRLQIIPQIPSRAGLGSSAALTVAIIRALVSWHHLQWPAVKINELAFQAECAFHGTPSGIDNTIATFGGFCYLSDATRF
;
A
#
# COMPACT_ATOMS: atom_id res chain seq x y z
N MET A 1 2.27 -4.91 -11.18
CA MET A 1 1.83 -3.53 -10.78
C MET A 1 2.77 -3.01 -9.71
N HIS A 2 2.85 -1.66 -9.47
CA HIS A 2 3.92 -1.08 -8.66
C HIS A 2 3.39 0.02 -7.73
N GLY A 3 3.89 0.07 -6.48
CA GLY A 3 3.76 1.19 -5.55
C GLY A 3 5.15 1.77 -5.28
N TYR A 4 5.27 3.10 -5.32
CA TYR A 4 6.56 3.76 -5.14
C TYR A 4 7.03 3.73 -3.68
N GLY A 5 8.34 3.55 -3.46
CA GLY A 5 8.95 3.86 -2.18
C GLY A 5 9.08 5.37 -1.98
N LYS A 6 9.37 5.80 -0.75
CA LYS A 6 9.52 7.23 -0.43
C LYS A 6 10.73 7.49 0.46
N ILE A 7 11.19 8.72 0.44
CA ILE A 7 12.07 9.30 1.45
C ILE A 7 11.47 10.63 1.94
N ILE A 8 11.57 10.90 3.25
CA ILE A 8 11.24 12.21 3.78
C ILE A 8 12.53 13.02 3.77
N LEU A 9 12.51 14.17 3.10
CA LEU A 9 13.65 15.07 2.98
C LEU A 9 13.73 16.02 4.16
N PHE A 10 12.55 16.52 4.61
CA PHE A 10 12.42 17.45 5.74
C PHE A 10 11.09 17.23 6.45
N GLY A 11 11.04 17.44 7.76
CA GLY A 11 9.82 17.52 8.57
C GLY A 11 9.29 16.18 9.08
N GLU A 12 10.07 15.08 9.07
CA GLU A 12 9.61 13.73 9.45
C GLU A 12 8.87 13.68 10.80
N HIS A 13 9.49 14.21 11.85
CA HIS A 13 8.86 14.26 13.19
C HIS A 13 8.00 15.50 13.40
N ALA A 14 8.29 16.59 12.71
CA ALA A 14 7.60 17.86 12.89
C ALA A 14 6.19 17.86 12.27
N VAL A 15 5.94 17.03 11.27
CA VAL A 15 4.65 16.95 10.58
C VAL A 15 3.51 16.53 11.51
N VAL A 16 3.77 15.69 12.51
CA VAL A 16 2.73 15.30 13.49
C VAL A 16 2.33 16.43 14.43
N TYR A 17 3.12 17.52 14.47
CA TYR A 17 2.83 18.74 15.21
C TYR A 17 2.33 19.88 14.31
N GLY A 18 1.91 19.59 13.07
CA GLY A 18 1.39 20.57 12.13
C GLY A 18 2.45 21.39 11.38
N TYR A 19 3.73 21.03 11.48
CA TYR A 19 4.78 21.66 10.67
C TYR A 19 4.88 21.03 9.28
N PRO A 20 5.32 21.80 8.27
CA PRO A 20 5.42 21.27 6.92
C PRO A 20 6.44 20.15 6.79
N ALA A 21 6.15 19.19 5.89
CA ALA A 21 7.05 18.15 5.48
C ALA A 21 7.23 18.14 3.97
N LEU A 22 8.42 17.76 3.54
CA LEU A 22 8.75 17.50 2.13
C LEU A 22 9.24 16.07 2.00
N ALA A 23 8.58 15.33 1.14
CA ALA A 23 8.93 13.95 0.84
C ALA A 23 9.02 13.72 -0.66
N ALA A 24 9.81 12.72 -1.07
CA ALA A 24 10.02 12.36 -2.46
C ALA A 24 9.77 10.87 -2.69
N GLY A 25 9.13 10.55 -3.80
CA GLY A 25 9.04 9.20 -4.32
C GLY A 25 10.37 8.76 -4.91
N ILE A 26 10.73 7.51 -4.68
CA ILE A 26 11.88 6.89 -5.32
C ILE A 26 11.40 5.88 -6.38
N SER A 27 12.20 5.68 -7.42
CA SER A 27 11.84 4.78 -8.53
C SER A 27 11.73 3.31 -8.11
N LYS A 28 12.36 2.96 -7.01
CA LYS A 28 12.22 1.64 -6.38
C LYS A 28 11.04 1.62 -5.43
N GLY A 29 10.40 0.44 -5.30
CA GLY A 29 9.22 0.30 -4.46
C GLY A 29 8.84 -1.17 -4.27
N ILE A 30 7.56 -1.46 -4.36
CA ILE A 30 7.03 -2.82 -4.26
C ILE A 30 6.19 -3.14 -5.48
N GLY A 31 6.48 -4.27 -6.11
CA GLY A 31 5.67 -4.86 -7.17
C GLY A 31 4.63 -5.82 -6.60
N CYS A 32 3.51 -6.00 -7.32
CA CYS A 32 2.53 -7.04 -7.06
C CYS A 32 2.06 -7.66 -8.38
N GLU A 33 2.03 -8.98 -8.40
CA GLU A 33 1.42 -9.80 -9.46
C GLU A 33 0.33 -10.67 -8.84
N ILE A 34 -0.71 -10.97 -9.62
CA ILE A 34 -1.79 -11.87 -9.19
C ILE A 34 -1.67 -13.16 -9.95
N VAL A 35 -1.71 -14.25 -9.20
CA VAL A 35 -1.74 -15.62 -9.74
C VAL A 35 -2.99 -16.32 -9.20
N GLU A 36 -3.69 -17.05 -10.06
CA GLU A 36 -4.81 -17.86 -9.63
C GLU A 36 -4.37 -18.92 -8.63
N ALA A 37 -5.19 -19.15 -7.61
CA ALA A 37 -4.95 -20.13 -6.57
C ALA A 37 -6.10 -21.13 -6.51
N SER A 38 -5.76 -22.39 -6.20
CA SER A 38 -6.73 -23.50 -6.16
C SER A 38 -7.71 -23.39 -4.98
N ARG A 39 -7.34 -22.66 -3.91
CA ARG A 39 -8.19 -22.47 -2.73
C ARG A 39 -8.83 -21.10 -2.79
N PRO A 40 -10.15 -20.98 -2.49
CA PRO A 40 -10.82 -19.68 -2.42
C PRO A 40 -10.17 -18.73 -1.42
N GLY A 41 -10.31 -17.42 -1.65
CA GLY A 41 -9.79 -16.37 -0.81
C GLY A 41 -8.50 -15.74 -1.33
N PHE A 42 -7.98 -14.77 -0.57
CA PHE A 42 -6.77 -14.05 -0.91
C PHE A 42 -5.62 -14.48 0.00
N VAL A 43 -4.49 -14.78 -0.62
CA VAL A 43 -3.23 -15.07 0.08
C VAL A 43 -2.16 -14.10 -0.43
N LEU A 44 -1.58 -13.34 0.48
CA LEU A 44 -0.44 -12.48 0.22
C LEU A 44 0.85 -13.29 0.46
N SER A 45 1.72 -13.31 -0.53
CA SER A 45 3.00 -14.01 -0.47
C SER A 45 4.14 -13.07 -0.78
N VAL A 46 5.11 -12.95 0.14
CA VAL A 46 6.34 -12.18 -0.02
C VAL A 46 7.53 -13.12 0.16
N PRO A 47 7.89 -13.92 -0.87
CA PRO A 47 8.91 -14.96 -0.74
C PRO A 47 10.25 -14.43 -0.26
N HIS A 48 10.64 -13.22 -0.71
CA HIS A 48 11.90 -12.58 -0.33
C HIS A 48 12.00 -12.24 1.17
N TRP A 49 10.86 -12.07 1.85
CA TRP A 49 10.81 -11.82 3.31
C TRP A 49 10.35 -13.04 4.11
N GLY A 50 10.09 -14.17 3.46
CA GLY A 50 9.57 -15.38 4.09
C GLY A 50 8.17 -15.20 4.68
N ILE A 51 7.37 -14.28 4.14
CA ILE A 51 6.04 -13.94 4.64
C ILE A 51 4.99 -14.57 3.71
N GLU A 52 4.04 -15.27 4.32
CA GLU A 52 2.78 -15.67 3.68
C GLU A 52 1.64 -15.41 4.68
N VAL A 53 0.62 -14.69 4.24
CA VAL A 53 -0.52 -14.28 5.08
C VAL A 53 -1.81 -14.45 4.31
N ALA A 54 -2.75 -15.21 4.88
CA ALA A 54 -4.09 -15.32 4.35
C ALA A 54 -5.01 -14.23 4.94
N GLU A 55 -6.03 -13.81 4.19
CA GLU A 55 -6.94 -12.74 4.60
C GLU A 55 -7.70 -13.03 5.90
N HIS A 56 -7.84 -14.31 6.29
CA HIS A 56 -8.56 -14.74 7.50
C HIS A 56 -7.67 -14.78 8.76
N GLU A 57 -6.36 -14.53 8.65
CA GLU A 57 -5.45 -14.53 9.77
C GLU A 57 -5.59 -13.28 10.66
N GLU A 58 -5.15 -13.38 11.91
CA GLU A 58 -5.14 -12.26 12.86
C GLU A 58 -3.78 -11.53 12.80
N SER A 59 -3.67 -10.57 11.89
CA SER A 59 -2.50 -9.71 11.78
C SER A 59 -2.87 -8.37 11.13
N ASN A 60 -2.07 -7.32 11.38
CA ASN A 60 -2.28 -6.02 10.73
C ASN A 60 -2.23 -6.12 9.20
N LEU A 61 -1.39 -7.02 8.68
CA LEU A 61 -1.27 -7.25 7.25
C LEU A 61 -2.53 -7.91 6.67
N ALA A 62 -3.10 -8.90 7.38
CA ALA A 62 -4.36 -9.52 7.00
C ALA A 62 -5.53 -8.52 7.11
N GLU A 63 -5.53 -7.64 8.12
CA GLU A 63 -6.55 -6.59 8.25
C GLU A 63 -6.46 -5.59 7.08
N ALA A 64 -5.27 -5.12 6.74
CA ALA A 64 -5.07 -4.27 5.56
C ALA A 64 -5.54 -4.98 4.28
N LEU A 65 -5.23 -6.26 4.12
CA LEU A 65 -5.69 -7.06 2.98
C LEU A 65 -7.23 -7.13 2.95
N ARG A 66 -7.90 -7.38 4.08
CA ARG A 66 -9.37 -7.39 4.18
C ARG A 66 -9.98 -6.04 3.77
N ILE A 67 -9.41 -4.93 4.23
CA ILE A 67 -9.86 -3.59 3.85
C ILE A 67 -9.76 -3.41 2.33
N ILE A 68 -8.63 -3.80 1.74
CA ILE A 68 -8.42 -3.67 0.30
C ILE A 68 -9.43 -4.53 -0.47
N VAL A 69 -9.52 -5.83 -0.18
CA VAL A 69 -10.34 -6.75 -0.98
C VAL A 69 -11.84 -6.47 -0.89
N ARG A 70 -12.32 -5.85 0.20
CA ARG A 70 -13.72 -5.38 0.32
C ARG A 70 -14.06 -4.29 -0.69
N GLY A 71 -13.07 -3.56 -1.20
CA GLY A 71 -13.26 -2.55 -2.25
C GLY A 71 -13.46 -3.13 -3.66
N PHE A 72 -13.35 -4.45 -3.83
CA PHE A 72 -13.41 -5.12 -5.13
C PHE A 72 -14.58 -6.11 -5.23
N PRO A 73 -15.00 -6.46 -6.47
CA PRO A 73 -16.00 -7.50 -6.68
C PRO A 73 -15.51 -8.84 -6.09
N LYS A 74 -16.46 -9.62 -5.55
CA LYS A 74 -16.13 -10.96 -5.06
C LYS A 74 -15.65 -11.85 -6.20
N THR A 75 -14.55 -12.55 -6.00
CA THR A 75 -14.07 -13.59 -6.90
C THR A 75 -14.57 -14.95 -6.45
N SER A 76 -14.96 -15.80 -7.39
CA SER A 76 -15.36 -17.20 -7.11
C SER A 76 -14.17 -18.13 -6.88
N GLY A 77 -12.97 -17.70 -7.25
CA GLY A 77 -11.71 -18.43 -7.12
C GLY A 77 -10.77 -17.86 -6.06
N GLY A 78 -9.64 -18.50 -5.86
CA GLY A 78 -8.57 -18.00 -5.01
C GLY A 78 -7.59 -17.14 -5.78
N CYS A 79 -6.99 -16.17 -5.10
CA CYS A 79 -5.97 -15.30 -5.66
C CYS A 79 -4.74 -15.27 -4.73
N ARG A 80 -3.58 -15.52 -5.30
CA ARG A 80 -2.29 -15.30 -4.64
C ARG A 80 -1.71 -13.98 -5.13
N LEU A 81 -1.53 -13.05 -4.20
CA LEU A 81 -0.88 -11.76 -4.40
C LEU A 81 0.62 -11.95 -4.18
N GLN A 82 1.36 -12.14 -5.27
CA GLN A 82 2.81 -12.34 -5.22
C GLN A 82 3.51 -11.00 -5.18
N ILE A 83 4.19 -10.71 -4.07
CA ILE A 83 4.84 -9.44 -3.80
C ILE A 83 6.32 -9.51 -4.19
N ILE A 84 6.78 -8.48 -4.91
CA ILE A 84 8.15 -8.36 -5.42
C ILE A 84 8.75 -7.07 -4.82
N PRO A 85 9.39 -7.15 -3.63
CA PRO A 85 9.98 -5.97 -2.99
C PRO A 85 11.30 -5.58 -3.66
N GLN A 86 11.45 -4.29 -3.95
CA GLN A 86 12.69 -3.66 -4.42
C GLN A 86 13.29 -2.74 -3.35
N ILE A 87 12.60 -2.58 -2.23
CA ILE A 87 13.03 -1.84 -1.05
C ILE A 87 12.92 -2.75 0.18
N PRO A 88 13.78 -2.59 1.18
CA PRO A 88 13.69 -3.36 2.42
C PRO A 88 12.46 -2.97 3.23
N SER A 89 11.94 -3.93 4.01
CA SER A 89 10.92 -3.65 4.99
C SER A 89 11.48 -2.90 6.20
N ARG A 90 10.66 -2.04 6.83
CA ARG A 90 11.00 -1.32 8.08
C ARG A 90 12.24 -0.43 8.00
N ALA A 91 12.58 0.06 6.83
CA ALA A 91 13.74 0.95 6.60
C ALA A 91 13.35 2.43 6.46
N GLY A 92 12.14 2.83 6.85
CA GLY A 92 11.67 4.21 6.68
C GLY A 92 11.32 4.60 5.23
N LEU A 93 11.34 3.63 4.30
CA LEU A 93 11.13 3.86 2.88
C LEU A 93 9.66 3.71 2.42
N GLY A 94 8.70 3.73 3.35
CA GLY A 94 7.27 3.64 3.04
C GLY A 94 6.84 2.28 2.46
N SER A 95 7.45 1.19 2.93
CA SER A 95 7.20 -0.15 2.38
C SER A 95 5.76 -0.64 2.57
N SER A 96 5.06 -0.29 3.66
CA SER A 96 3.64 -0.63 3.88
C SER A 96 2.75 0.03 2.83
N ALA A 97 2.87 1.33 2.64
CA ALA A 97 2.10 2.08 1.66
C ALA A 97 2.40 1.64 0.22
N ALA A 98 3.69 1.40 -0.10
CA ALA A 98 4.08 0.87 -1.40
C ALA A 98 3.46 -0.51 -1.67
N LEU A 99 3.42 -1.39 -0.65
CA LEU A 99 2.78 -2.70 -0.72
C LEU A 99 1.27 -2.57 -0.97
N THR A 100 0.61 -1.75 -0.17
CA THR A 100 -0.83 -1.49 -0.26
C THR A 100 -1.22 -0.98 -1.65
N VAL A 101 -0.52 0.02 -2.16
CA VAL A 101 -0.77 0.59 -3.50
C VAL A 101 -0.51 -0.44 -4.60
N ALA A 102 0.55 -1.24 -4.48
CA ALA A 102 0.86 -2.28 -5.46
C ALA A 102 -0.26 -3.35 -5.53
N ILE A 103 -0.79 -3.78 -4.38
CA ILE A 103 -1.91 -4.72 -4.29
C ILE A 103 -3.17 -4.12 -4.94
N ILE A 104 -3.55 -2.90 -4.57
CA ILE A 104 -4.73 -2.23 -5.11
C ILE A 104 -4.63 -2.12 -6.63
N ARG A 105 -3.49 -1.70 -7.17
CA ARG A 105 -3.26 -1.60 -8.62
C ARG A 105 -3.32 -2.96 -9.31
N ALA A 106 -2.80 -4.00 -8.68
CA ALA A 106 -2.88 -5.34 -9.22
C ALA A 106 -4.33 -5.83 -9.30
N LEU A 107 -5.13 -5.60 -8.26
CA LEU A 107 -6.55 -5.94 -8.22
C LEU A 107 -7.37 -5.11 -9.22
N VAL A 108 -7.11 -3.81 -9.35
CA VAL A 108 -7.74 -2.94 -10.37
C VAL A 108 -7.50 -3.50 -11.77
N SER A 109 -6.27 -3.90 -12.07
CA SER A 109 -5.93 -4.52 -13.35
C SER A 109 -6.58 -5.90 -13.52
N TRP A 110 -6.55 -6.74 -12.48
CA TRP A 110 -7.14 -8.09 -12.48
C TRP A 110 -8.64 -8.07 -12.76
N HIS A 111 -9.34 -7.10 -12.17
CA HIS A 111 -10.78 -6.92 -12.39
C HIS A 111 -11.12 -6.05 -13.61
N HIS A 112 -10.14 -5.67 -14.43
CA HIS A 112 -10.31 -4.80 -15.61
C HIS A 112 -11.02 -3.46 -15.29
N LEU A 113 -10.79 -2.92 -14.08
CA LEU A 113 -11.40 -1.67 -13.63
C LEU A 113 -10.59 -0.46 -14.11
N GLN A 114 -11.30 0.66 -14.33
CA GLN A 114 -10.68 1.95 -14.71
C GLN A 114 -10.76 2.92 -13.51
N TRP A 115 -9.93 2.66 -12.50
CA TRP A 115 -9.89 3.53 -11.32
C TRP A 115 -8.90 4.68 -11.52
N PRO A 116 -9.32 5.93 -11.21
CA PRO A 116 -8.39 7.06 -11.15
C PRO A 116 -7.43 6.86 -9.96
N ALA A 117 -6.23 7.45 -10.07
CA ALA A 117 -5.21 7.34 -9.04
C ALA A 117 -5.68 7.85 -7.66
N VAL A 118 -6.56 8.85 -7.63
CA VAL A 118 -7.16 9.38 -6.39
C VAL A 118 -7.92 8.28 -5.64
N LYS A 119 -8.72 7.48 -6.33
CA LYS A 119 -9.48 6.37 -5.71
C LYS A 119 -8.54 5.28 -5.16
N ILE A 120 -7.42 5.02 -5.85
CA ILE A 120 -6.38 4.10 -5.35
C ILE A 120 -5.77 4.66 -4.07
N ASN A 121 -5.46 5.96 -4.04
CA ASN A 121 -4.90 6.65 -2.88
C ASN A 121 -5.83 6.61 -1.67
N GLU A 122 -7.12 6.85 -1.87
CA GLU A 122 -8.14 6.80 -0.80
C GLU A 122 -8.24 5.41 -0.16
N LEU A 123 -8.29 4.35 -0.96
CA LEU A 123 -8.30 2.99 -0.44
C LEU A 123 -6.98 2.62 0.23
N ALA A 124 -5.85 3.09 -0.31
CA ALA A 124 -4.54 2.88 0.30
C ALA A 124 -4.46 3.58 1.68
N PHE A 125 -4.99 4.79 1.82
CA PHE A 125 -5.05 5.48 3.10
C PHE A 125 -5.87 4.70 4.14
N GLN A 126 -7.04 4.15 3.75
CA GLN A 126 -7.85 3.32 4.65
C GLN A 126 -7.10 2.07 5.11
N ALA A 127 -6.36 1.41 4.23
CA ALA A 127 -5.58 0.24 4.58
C ALA A 127 -4.37 0.58 5.46
N GLU A 128 -3.75 1.75 5.29
CA GLU A 128 -2.66 2.23 6.17
C GLU A 128 -3.11 2.42 7.63
N CYS A 129 -4.38 2.70 7.89
CA CYS A 129 -4.92 2.75 9.25
C CYS A 129 -4.75 1.44 10.02
N ALA A 130 -4.75 0.29 9.33
CA ALA A 130 -4.50 -1.01 9.95
C ALA A 130 -3.06 -1.17 10.47
N PHE A 131 -2.10 -0.45 9.88
CA PHE A 131 -0.69 -0.49 10.30
C PHE A 131 -0.35 0.58 11.33
N HIS A 132 -0.92 1.79 11.19
CA HIS A 132 -0.44 3.00 11.87
C HIS A 132 -1.52 3.73 12.69
N GLY A 133 -2.76 3.23 12.71
CA GLY A 133 -3.89 3.88 13.39
C GLY A 133 -4.29 5.21 12.73
N THR A 134 -3.45 6.24 12.86
CA THR A 134 -3.69 7.57 12.27
C THR A 134 -2.53 7.94 11.34
N PRO A 135 -2.55 7.49 10.07
CA PRO A 135 -1.51 7.82 9.11
C PRO A 135 -1.59 9.29 8.69
N SER A 136 -0.43 9.88 8.35
CA SER A 136 -0.36 11.28 7.88
C SER A 136 -0.84 11.49 6.44
N GLY A 137 -1.07 10.42 5.68
CA GLY A 137 -1.42 10.51 4.26
C GLY A 137 -0.23 10.75 3.31
N ILE A 138 0.96 11.05 3.80
CA ILE A 138 2.16 11.26 2.96
C ILE A 138 2.55 9.95 2.25
N ASP A 139 2.63 8.86 2.99
CA ASP A 139 3.19 7.60 2.52
C ASP A 139 2.34 7.02 1.39
N ASN A 140 1.02 6.93 1.56
CA ASN A 140 0.11 6.44 0.52
C ASN A 140 0.04 7.40 -0.69
N THR A 141 0.11 8.73 -0.46
CA THR A 141 0.13 9.71 -1.54
C THR A 141 1.37 9.52 -2.43
N ILE A 142 2.55 9.44 -1.82
CA ILE A 142 3.78 9.23 -2.58
C ILE A 142 3.81 7.84 -3.22
N ALA A 143 3.37 6.81 -2.51
CA ALA A 143 3.30 5.46 -3.07
C ALA A 143 2.39 5.39 -4.30
N THR A 144 1.35 6.21 -4.33
CA THR A 144 0.40 6.29 -5.44
C THR A 144 0.90 7.16 -6.59
N PHE A 145 1.35 8.38 -6.31
CA PHE A 145 1.62 9.37 -7.37
C PHE A 145 3.12 9.48 -7.73
N GLY A 146 4.02 9.05 -6.85
CA GLY A 146 5.44 9.32 -6.98
C GLY A 146 5.75 10.82 -6.85
N GLY A 147 6.86 11.25 -7.43
CA GLY A 147 7.23 12.66 -7.48
C GLY A 147 7.58 13.26 -6.12
N PHE A 148 7.26 14.55 -5.93
CA PHE A 148 7.47 15.27 -4.68
C PHE A 148 6.12 15.58 -4.02
N CYS A 149 6.05 15.41 -2.70
CA CYS A 149 4.90 15.77 -1.89
C CYS A 149 5.33 16.81 -0.86
N TYR A 150 4.71 17.98 -0.91
CA TYR A 150 4.79 18.99 0.13
C TYR A 150 3.50 18.97 0.94
N LEU A 151 3.61 18.65 2.21
CA LEU A 151 2.50 18.66 3.15
C LEU A 151 2.64 19.90 4.03
N SER A 152 1.69 20.83 3.93
CA SER A 152 1.70 22.10 4.69
C SER A 152 0.99 22.00 6.04
N ASP A 153 0.07 21.03 6.20
CA ASP A 153 -0.73 20.82 7.40
C ASP A 153 -1.20 19.36 7.45
N ALA A 154 -0.75 18.61 8.44
CA ALA A 154 -1.12 17.21 8.64
C ALA A 154 -2.57 17.01 9.14
N THR A 155 -3.31 18.09 9.42
CA THR A 155 -4.67 18.03 9.98
C THR A 155 -5.78 18.03 8.91
N ARG A 156 -5.42 18.03 7.61
CA ARG A 156 -6.38 18.11 6.49
C ARG A 156 -6.26 16.93 5.53
N PHE A 157 -6.66 15.76 5.99
CA PHE A 157 -7.07 14.66 5.12
C PHE A 157 -8.40 14.09 5.61
#